data_df5f7d6737cd9d80b53544950b8a0eec
#
_entry.id   df5f7d6737cd9d80b53544950b8a0eec
#
_cell.length_a   1.000
_cell.length_b   1.000
_cell.length_c   1.000
_cell.angle_alpha   90.00
_cell.angle_beta   90.00
_cell.angle_gamma   90.00
#
_symmetry.space_group_name_H-M   'P 1'
#
loop_
_entity.id
_entity.type
_entity.pdbx_description
1 polymer ?
#
loop_
_entity_poly.entity_id
_entity_poly.type
_entity_poly.pdbx_seq_one_letter_code
_entity_poly.pdbx_strand_id
1 'polypeptide(L)'
;AGRRAGCAMRTAKARRAWRIRIAGSLSALVMATALAAPAEFHGLRIEPPKALHGGMLPDQHGRDTAFPLKRETWQLVFFGYTHCPDVCPMTLHKTGMLLKELGSESVRVTPVFISIDSGRDNPEALRTFLKQFEVRAVGLSGDPEALQAVANEFGVLVRRFQGKTALAYTLEHSSFLYLLDPQGRVRLLYPGSAEISDIAADLRRLWRDESMDGRGTSPGMDEVDR
;
A
#
# COMPACT_ATOMS: atom_id res chain seq x y z
N ALA A 1 55.80 53.24 71.16
CA ALA A 1 55.10 52.94 72.43
C ALA A 1 54.01 51.96 72.12
N GLY A 2 54.05 50.77 72.45
CA GLY A 2 54.20 50.07 73.65
C GLY A 2 53.35 48.80 73.53
N ARG A 3 54.01 47.75 73.64
CA ARG A 3 53.81 46.57 74.51
C ARG A 3 52.62 45.69 74.23
N ARG A 4 53.01 44.45 73.86
CA ARG A 4 53.06 43.24 74.74
C ARG A 4 51.66 42.71 75.06
N ALA A 5 51.44 41.58 74.98
CA ALA A 5 51.77 40.20 75.34
C ALA A 5 50.42 39.45 75.27
N GLY A 6 50.29 38.32 75.10
CA GLY A 6 50.94 37.07 75.42
C GLY A 6 49.91 36.00 75.50
N CYS A 7 50.40 34.90 75.18
CA CYS A 7 50.24 33.63 75.89
C CYS A 7 48.91 32.85 75.77
N ALA A 8 49.09 31.81 75.20
CA ALA A 8 49.00 30.41 75.68
C ALA A 8 47.66 29.70 75.67
N MET A 9 47.77 28.67 74.94
CA MET A 9 47.49 27.27 75.35
C MET A 9 46.08 26.82 75.70
N ARG A 10 45.58 25.96 75.05
CA ARG A 10 45.47 24.51 75.33
C ARG A 10 44.27 23.90 74.61
N THR A 11 44.59 23.00 73.77
CA THR A 11 44.08 21.66 73.71
C THR A 11 42.60 21.39 74.00
N ALA A 12 41.89 20.87 73.03
CA ALA A 12 41.15 19.66 73.26
C ALA A 12 40.71 19.00 71.91
N LYS A 13 41.14 17.79 71.76
CA LYS A 13 40.67 16.85 70.78
C LYS A 13 39.15 16.77 70.86
N ALA A 14 38.53 16.95 69.69
CA ALA A 14 37.27 16.29 69.47
C ALA A 14 37.26 15.76 68.00
N ARG A 15 37.62 14.52 67.87
CA ARG A 15 37.39 13.75 66.67
C ARG A 15 35.89 13.58 66.50
N ARG A 16 35.28 14.35 65.64
CA ARG A 16 33.93 14.05 65.17
C ARG A 16 34.07 13.38 63.83
N ALA A 17 33.82 12.09 63.85
CA ALA A 17 33.68 11.24 62.71
C ALA A 17 32.60 11.85 61.79
N TRP A 18 33.03 12.27 60.60
CA TRP A 18 32.16 12.66 59.53
C TRP A 18 31.64 11.38 58.90
N ARG A 19 30.46 10.97 59.36
CA ARG A 19 29.68 9.91 58.68
C ARG A 19 29.19 10.52 57.37
N ILE A 20 29.88 10.22 56.30
CA ILE A 20 29.41 10.43 54.94
C ILE A 20 28.23 9.50 54.78
N ARG A 21 27.01 10.02 54.89
CA ARG A 21 25.79 9.36 54.41
C ARG A 21 25.82 9.46 52.91
N ILE A 22 26.28 8.40 52.26
CA ILE A 22 26.03 8.18 50.85
C ILE A 22 24.54 7.84 50.73
N ALA A 23 23.72 8.90 50.55
CA ALA A 23 22.34 8.74 50.11
C ALA A 23 22.43 8.32 48.66
N GLY A 24 22.33 7.01 48.42
CA GLY A 24 22.23 6.46 47.09
C GLY A 24 20.95 6.95 46.42
N SER A 25 21.09 7.97 45.60
CA SER A 25 20.04 8.36 44.65
C SER A 25 19.96 7.27 43.59
N LEU A 26 19.07 6.30 43.81
CA LEU A 26 18.60 5.40 42.75
C LEU A 26 17.80 6.27 41.79
N SER A 27 18.50 6.86 40.81
CA SER A 27 17.84 7.45 39.65
C SER A 27 17.24 6.27 38.84
N ALA A 28 15.98 5.98 39.10
CA ALA A 28 15.19 5.12 38.23
C ALA A 28 15.13 5.78 36.86
N LEU A 29 15.97 5.31 35.96
CA LEU A 29 15.91 5.61 34.54
C LEU A 29 14.60 4.98 34.00
N VAL A 30 13.51 5.72 34.10
CA VAL A 30 12.26 5.37 33.41
C VAL A 30 12.55 5.52 31.92
N MET A 31 12.95 4.41 31.28
CA MET A 31 12.89 4.29 29.83
C MET A 31 11.42 4.45 29.43
N ALA A 32 11.03 5.65 29.05
CA ALA A 32 9.80 5.90 28.35
C ALA A 32 9.92 5.17 26.99
N THR A 33 9.43 3.95 26.93
CA THR A 33 9.13 3.32 25.64
C THR A 33 8.05 4.18 25.01
N ALA A 34 8.46 5.09 24.14
CA ALA A 34 7.53 5.77 23.26
C ALA A 34 6.82 4.67 22.48
N LEU A 35 5.59 4.34 22.84
CA LEU A 35 4.70 3.62 21.95
C LEU A 35 4.54 4.53 20.73
N ALA A 36 5.34 4.25 19.68
CA ALA A 36 5.11 4.85 18.39
C ALA A 36 3.66 4.49 18.01
N ALA A 37 2.81 5.51 17.87
CA ALA A 37 1.49 5.30 17.32
C ALA A 37 1.65 4.49 16.02
N PRO A 38 0.81 3.49 15.77
CA PRO A 38 0.92 2.74 14.54
C PRO A 38 0.84 3.73 13.39
N ALA A 39 1.90 3.80 12.59
CA ALA A 39 1.94 4.71 11.45
C ALA A 39 0.66 4.48 10.64
N GLU A 40 -0.07 5.53 10.29
CA GLU A 40 -1.26 5.40 9.46
C GLU A 40 -0.86 4.96 8.05
N PHE A 41 -1.77 4.28 7.33
CA PHE A 41 -1.59 4.01 5.91
C PHE A 41 -1.75 5.32 5.13
N HIS A 42 -1.03 5.46 4.04
CA HIS A 42 -1.18 6.60 3.12
C HIS A 42 -2.47 6.46 2.31
N GLY A 43 -2.84 5.22 1.96
CA GLY A 43 -4.13 4.90 1.36
C GLY A 43 -5.26 4.91 2.38
N LEU A 44 -6.48 5.26 1.92
CA LEU A 44 -7.69 5.13 2.73
C LEU A 44 -7.93 3.65 3.07
N ARG A 45 -7.85 3.31 4.33
CA ARG A 45 -8.07 1.95 4.82
C ARG A 45 -9.54 1.58 4.79
N ILE A 46 -9.86 0.42 4.25
CA ILE A 46 -11.22 -0.13 4.22
C ILE A 46 -11.35 -1.15 5.36
N GLU A 47 -12.12 -0.81 6.37
CA GLU A 47 -12.35 -1.64 7.57
C GLU A 47 -13.83 -1.85 7.83
N PRO A 48 -14.30 -3.10 7.97
CA PRO A 48 -13.54 -4.32 7.68
C PRO A 48 -13.19 -4.45 6.20
N PRO A 49 -12.18 -5.27 5.83
CA PRO A 49 -11.82 -5.51 4.43
C PRO A 49 -13.02 -5.93 3.60
N LYS A 50 -13.30 -5.22 2.50
CA LYS A 50 -14.48 -5.46 1.68
C LYS A 50 -14.28 -6.66 0.76
N ALA A 51 -15.02 -7.74 1.00
CA ALA A 51 -15.09 -8.85 0.07
C ALA A 51 -15.86 -8.46 -1.21
N LEU A 52 -15.44 -9.01 -2.32
CA LEU A 52 -16.05 -8.82 -3.63
C LEU A 52 -16.69 -10.13 -4.09
N HIS A 53 -17.83 -10.04 -4.75
CA HIS A 53 -18.46 -11.18 -5.42
C HIS A 53 -17.74 -11.48 -6.74
N GLY A 54 -17.33 -10.40 -7.42
CA GLY A 54 -16.59 -10.47 -8.66
C GLY A 54 -17.41 -11.03 -9.83
N GLY A 55 -16.70 -11.60 -10.80
CA GLY A 55 -17.34 -12.15 -12.01
C GLY A 55 -16.34 -12.85 -12.90
N MET A 56 -16.84 -13.39 -14.02
CA MET A 56 -16.00 -13.91 -15.11
C MET A 56 -15.89 -12.84 -16.19
N LEU A 57 -14.67 -12.44 -16.51
CA LEU A 57 -14.36 -11.45 -17.53
C LEU A 57 -13.30 -11.99 -18.48
N PRO A 58 -13.40 -11.82 -19.81
CA PRO A 58 -12.34 -12.17 -20.73
C PRO A 58 -11.09 -11.30 -20.47
N ASP A 59 -9.93 -11.94 -20.39
CA ASP A 59 -8.65 -11.24 -20.31
C ASP A 59 -8.21 -10.70 -21.68
N GLN A 60 -7.09 -9.96 -21.73
CA GLN A 60 -6.53 -9.42 -22.97
C GLN A 60 -6.11 -10.50 -24.01
N HIS A 61 -6.23 -11.77 -23.69
CA HIS A 61 -6.00 -12.90 -24.60
C HIS A 61 -7.31 -13.61 -24.96
N GLY A 62 -8.46 -13.10 -24.53
CA GLY A 62 -9.77 -13.68 -24.78
C GLY A 62 -10.09 -14.89 -23.91
N ARG A 63 -9.36 -15.12 -22.80
CA ARG A 63 -9.60 -16.25 -21.89
C ARG A 63 -10.52 -15.81 -20.77
N ASP A 64 -11.54 -16.58 -20.51
CA ASP A 64 -12.42 -16.33 -19.35
C ASP A 64 -11.62 -16.41 -18.06
N THR A 65 -11.62 -15.30 -17.33
CA THR A 65 -10.80 -15.10 -16.16
C THR A 65 -11.68 -14.66 -14.99
N ALA A 66 -11.60 -15.39 -13.89
CA ALA A 66 -12.30 -15.00 -12.67
C ALA A 66 -11.66 -13.72 -12.10
N PHE A 67 -12.49 -12.75 -11.73
CA PHE A 67 -12.07 -11.56 -11.00
C PHE A 67 -12.88 -11.45 -9.69
N PRO A 68 -12.27 -11.17 -8.52
CA PRO A 68 -10.82 -11.02 -8.29
C PRO A 68 -10.01 -12.23 -8.75
N LEU A 69 -8.76 -11.98 -9.18
CA LEU A 69 -7.92 -13.05 -9.67
C LEU A 69 -7.64 -14.06 -8.56
N LYS A 70 -7.82 -15.35 -8.84
CA LYS A 70 -7.45 -16.43 -7.94
C LYS A 70 -5.93 -16.63 -7.98
N ARG A 71 -5.19 -15.78 -7.28
CA ARG A 71 -3.73 -15.78 -7.21
C ARG A 71 -3.29 -15.48 -5.79
N GLU A 72 -2.11 -15.96 -5.42
CA GLU A 72 -1.47 -15.66 -4.12
C GLU A 72 -0.80 -14.27 -4.09
N THR A 73 -1.19 -13.39 -5.00
CA THR A 73 -0.63 -12.05 -5.12
C THR A 73 -1.64 -10.98 -4.74
N TRP A 74 -1.15 -9.90 -4.20
CA TRP A 74 -1.92 -8.67 -4.06
C TRP A 74 -2.29 -8.14 -5.44
N GLN A 75 -3.45 -7.52 -5.57
CA GLN A 75 -3.91 -7.01 -6.83
C GLN A 75 -4.05 -5.49 -6.74
N LEU A 76 -3.37 -4.76 -7.62
CA LEU A 76 -3.54 -3.32 -7.76
C LEU A 76 -4.49 -3.06 -8.93
N VAL A 77 -5.74 -2.77 -8.60
CA VAL A 77 -6.84 -2.68 -9.58
C VAL A 77 -7.13 -1.22 -9.89
N PHE A 78 -7.31 -0.92 -11.17
CA PHE A 78 -7.86 0.36 -11.60
C PHE A 78 -8.77 0.19 -12.81
N PHE A 79 -9.73 1.09 -12.90
CA PHE A 79 -10.70 1.13 -13.99
C PHE A 79 -10.29 2.18 -15.02
N GLY A 80 -10.56 1.91 -16.28
CA GLY A 80 -10.19 2.82 -17.34
C GLY A 80 -10.69 2.33 -18.71
N TYR A 81 -10.19 2.95 -19.77
CA TYR A 81 -10.50 2.56 -21.14
C TYR A 81 -9.33 2.89 -22.07
N THR A 82 -9.20 2.15 -23.19
CA THR A 82 -8.04 2.26 -24.08
C THR A 82 -7.95 3.60 -24.81
N HIS A 83 -9.08 4.27 -25.00
CA HIS A 83 -9.19 5.58 -25.65
C HIS A 83 -9.10 6.77 -24.68
N CYS A 84 -8.69 6.52 -23.44
CA CYS A 84 -8.44 7.59 -22.47
C CYS A 84 -7.18 8.38 -22.87
N PRO A 85 -7.28 9.72 -23.06
CA PRO A 85 -6.16 10.49 -23.60
C PRO A 85 -5.04 10.76 -22.60
N ASP A 86 -5.28 10.62 -21.29
CA ASP A 86 -4.35 11.11 -20.27
C ASP A 86 -4.24 10.21 -19.05
N VAL A 87 -5.28 10.10 -18.22
CA VAL A 87 -5.20 9.47 -16.88
C VAL A 87 -4.81 8.00 -16.95
N CYS A 88 -5.38 7.20 -17.88
CA CYS A 88 -5.10 5.77 -17.95
C CYS A 88 -3.66 5.46 -18.38
N PRO A 89 -3.08 6.11 -19.43
CA PRO A 89 -1.66 5.96 -19.74
C PRO A 89 -0.75 6.35 -18.57
N MET A 90 -1.05 7.48 -17.89
CA MET A 90 -0.29 7.89 -16.71
C MET A 90 -0.34 6.87 -15.58
N THR A 91 -1.53 6.30 -15.29
CA THR A 91 -1.70 5.30 -14.24
C THR A 91 -0.90 4.03 -14.55
N LEU A 92 -0.91 3.56 -15.80
CA LEU A 92 -0.10 2.40 -16.22
C LEU A 92 1.39 2.67 -16.10
N HIS A 93 1.83 3.87 -16.50
CA HIS A 93 3.23 4.26 -16.35
C HIS A 93 3.64 4.31 -14.87
N LYS A 94 2.86 4.96 -14.01
CA LYS A 94 3.07 4.98 -12.56
C LYS A 94 3.10 3.58 -11.96
N THR A 95 2.21 2.69 -12.40
CA THR A 95 2.19 1.30 -11.95
C THR A 95 3.47 0.57 -12.34
N GLY A 96 3.98 0.78 -13.54
CA GLY A 96 5.28 0.25 -13.97
C GLY A 96 6.43 0.77 -13.09
N MET A 97 6.41 2.06 -12.73
CA MET A 97 7.39 2.64 -11.79
C MET A 97 7.26 2.05 -10.39
N LEU A 98 6.05 1.81 -9.90
CA LEU A 98 5.82 1.14 -8.61
C LEU A 98 6.44 -0.26 -8.59
N LEU A 99 6.25 -1.05 -9.65
CA LEU A 99 6.86 -2.38 -9.73
C LEU A 99 8.40 -2.32 -9.77
N LYS A 100 8.98 -1.29 -10.41
CA LYS A 100 10.43 -1.03 -10.38
C LYS A 100 10.90 -0.64 -8.97
N GLU A 101 10.16 0.21 -8.27
CA GLU A 101 10.42 0.61 -6.88
C GLU A 101 10.40 -0.58 -5.91
N LEU A 102 9.46 -1.52 -6.13
CA LEU A 102 9.37 -2.75 -5.34
C LEU A 102 10.48 -3.75 -5.65
N GLY A 103 11.13 -3.66 -6.80
CA GLY A 103 12.22 -4.55 -7.18
C GLY A 103 11.81 -6.03 -7.17
N SER A 104 12.53 -6.87 -6.43
CA SER A 104 12.20 -8.30 -6.29
C SER A 104 10.85 -8.57 -5.62
N GLU A 105 10.35 -7.65 -4.80
CA GLU A 105 9.05 -7.77 -4.14
C GLU A 105 7.88 -7.59 -5.12
N SER A 106 8.11 -7.06 -6.33
CA SER A 106 7.08 -6.83 -7.35
C SER A 106 6.34 -8.09 -7.79
N VAL A 107 6.94 -9.27 -7.63
CA VAL A 107 6.29 -10.57 -7.91
C VAL A 107 5.06 -10.82 -7.02
N ARG A 108 4.97 -10.13 -5.89
CA ARG A 108 3.84 -10.21 -4.96
C ARG A 108 2.65 -9.34 -5.37
N VAL A 109 2.78 -8.54 -6.44
CA VAL A 109 1.73 -7.60 -6.89
C VAL A 109 1.38 -7.87 -8.34
N THR A 110 0.09 -8.05 -8.61
CA THR A 110 -0.46 -8.15 -9.96
C THR A 110 -1.28 -6.91 -10.26
N PRO A 111 -0.83 -6.02 -11.17
CA PRO A 111 -1.66 -4.95 -11.69
C PRO A 111 -2.82 -5.50 -12.50
N VAL A 112 -4.02 -4.93 -12.30
CA VAL A 112 -5.23 -5.32 -13.03
C VAL A 112 -5.89 -4.06 -13.59
N PHE A 113 -6.02 -4.02 -14.90
CA PHE A 113 -6.75 -2.99 -15.62
C PHE A 113 -8.14 -3.54 -16.00
N ILE A 114 -9.20 -2.91 -15.53
CA ILE A 114 -10.58 -3.30 -15.89
C ILE A 114 -11.16 -2.22 -16.80
N SER A 115 -11.53 -2.64 -18.01
CA SER A 115 -12.19 -1.71 -18.92
C SER A 115 -13.58 -1.31 -18.42
N ILE A 116 -13.94 -0.06 -18.67
CA ILE A 116 -15.29 0.49 -18.50
C ILE A 116 -15.95 0.82 -19.83
N ASP A 117 -15.36 0.38 -20.95
CA ASP A 117 -15.79 0.70 -22.32
C ASP A 117 -16.00 -0.56 -23.14
N SER A 118 -17.07 -1.28 -22.86
CA SER A 118 -17.44 -2.50 -23.60
C SER A 118 -17.64 -2.27 -25.10
N GLY A 119 -17.90 -1.03 -25.54
CA GLY A 119 -18.16 -0.72 -26.95
C GLY A 119 -16.90 -0.64 -27.82
N ARG A 120 -15.73 -0.36 -27.23
CA ARG A 120 -14.45 -0.19 -27.96
C ARG A 120 -13.34 -1.10 -27.44
N ASP A 121 -13.40 -1.53 -26.19
CA ASP A 121 -12.35 -2.27 -25.51
C ASP A 121 -12.63 -3.78 -25.53
N ASN A 122 -12.29 -4.43 -26.63
CA ASN A 122 -12.25 -5.89 -26.71
C ASN A 122 -10.88 -6.42 -26.24
N PRO A 123 -10.69 -7.73 -26.10
CA PRO A 123 -9.42 -8.32 -25.69
C PRO A 123 -8.21 -7.89 -26.53
N GLU A 124 -8.39 -7.72 -27.84
CA GLU A 124 -7.32 -7.29 -28.75
C GLU A 124 -6.93 -5.82 -28.53
N ALA A 125 -7.91 -4.93 -28.35
CA ALA A 125 -7.68 -3.53 -28.04
C ALA A 125 -6.92 -3.39 -26.72
N LEU A 126 -7.34 -4.12 -25.67
CA LEU A 126 -6.63 -4.16 -24.39
C LEU A 126 -5.20 -4.69 -24.54
N ARG A 127 -5.00 -5.78 -25.27
CA ARG A 127 -3.67 -6.33 -25.49
C ARG A 127 -2.75 -5.32 -26.17
N THR A 128 -3.26 -4.65 -27.21
CA THR A 128 -2.51 -3.63 -27.96
C THR A 128 -2.19 -2.43 -27.10
N PHE A 129 -3.14 -1.98 -26.30
CA PHE A 129 -2.96 -0.85 -25.39
C PHE A 129 -1.92 -1.17 -24.29
N LEU A 130 -2.08 -2.30 -23.57
CA LEU A 130 -1.20 -2.68 -22.47
C LEU A 130 0.24 -2.93 -22.91
N LYS A 131 0.48 -3.39 -24.15
CA LYS A 131 1.82 -3.59 -24.70
C LYS A 131 2.65 -2.32 -24.83
N GLN A 132 2.02 -1.14 -24.79
CA GLN A 132 2.72 0.15 -24.88
C GLN A 132 3.42 0.53 -23.58
N PHE A 133 3.15 -0.20 -22.49
CA PHE A 133 3.67 0.12 -21.17
C PHE A 133 4.57 -1.01 -20.64
N GLU A 134 5.62 -0.64 -19.94
CA GLU A 134 6.52 -1.57 -19.26
C GLU A 134 5.90 -2.11 -17.96
N VAL A 135 4.69 -2.69 -18.07
CA VAL A 135 3.95 -3.23 -16.93
C VAL A 135 3.31 -4.56 -17.30
N ARG A 136 3.46 -5.55 -16.43
CA ARG A 136 2.81 -6.87 -16.61
C ARG A 136 1.41 -6.83 -16.02
N ALA A 137 0.52 -6.03 -16.62
CA ALA A 137 -0.86 -5.94 -16.17
C ALA A 137 -1.74 -7.03 -16.78
N VAL A 138 -2.73 -7.48 -16.01
CA VAL A 138 -3.86 -8.24 -16.52
C VAL A 138 -4.93 -7.24 -16.93
N GLY A 139 -5.32 -7.24 -18.21
CA GLY A 139 -6.42 -6.43 -18.73
C GLY A 139 -7.68 -7.27 -18.81
N LEU A 140 -8.77 -6.76 -18.28
CA LEU A 140 -10.06 -7.43 -18.30
C LEU A 140 -11.07 -6.57 -19.06
N SER A 141 -11.83 -7.20 -19.94
CA SER A 141 -12.96 -6.61 -20.66
C SER A 141 -14.22 -7.43 -20.41
N GLY A 142 -15.30 -7.11 -21.08
CA GLY A 142 -16.53 -7.88 -20.95
C GLY A 142 -17.71 -7.18 -21.62
N ASP A 143 -18.86 -7.81 -21.53
CA ASP A 143 -20.12 -7.16 -21.90
C ASP A 143 -20.48 -6.03 -20.92
N PRO A 144 -21.41 -5.12 -21.30
CA PRO A 144 -21.76 -3.99 -20.48
C PRO A 144 -22.28 -4.37 -19.09
N GLU A 145 -23.01 -5.45 -18.96
CA GLU A 145 -23.64 -5.88 -17.72
C GLU A 145 -22.61 -6.41 -16.74
N ALA A 146 -21.72 -7.28 -17.23
CA ALA A 146 -20.63 -7.83 -16.42
C ALA A 146 -19.66 -6.75 -15.94
N LEU A 147 -19.26 -5.83 -16.82
CA LEU A 147 -18.40 -4.69 -16.44
C LEU A 147 -19.07 -3.75 -15.43
N GLN A 148 -20.36 -3.45 -15.63
CA GLN A 148 -21.12 -2.61 -14.74
C GLN A 148 -21.29 -3.28 -13.36
N ALA A 149 -21.55 -4.59 -13.32
CA ALA A 149 -21.65 -5.33 -12.06
C ALA A 149 -20.36 -5.21 -11.23
N VAL A 150 -19.21 -5.46 -11.86
CA VAL A 150 -17.91 -5.32 -11.20
C VAL A 150 -17.64 -3.86 -10.80
N ALA A 151 -17.89 -2.89 -11.69
CA ALA A 151 -17.67 -1.48 -11.37
C ALA A 151 -18.51 -1.01 -10.17
N ASN A 152 -19.77 -1.47 -10.07
CA ASN A 152 -20.65 -1.15 -8.95
C ASN A 152 -20.10 -1.65 -7.60
N GLU A 153 -19.48 -2.82 -7.57
CA GLU A 153 -18.85 -3.35 -6.34
C GLU A 153 -17.75 -2.43 -5.83
N PHE A 154 -17.03 -1.75 -6.72
CA PHE A 154 -16.00 -0.78 -6.36
C PHE A 154 -16.52 0.64 -6.15
N GLY A 155 -17.81 0.87 -6.39
CA GLY A 155 -18.39 2.21 -6.35
C GLY A 155 -17.88 3.11 -7.46
N VAL A 156 -17.47 2.54 -8.59
CA VAL A 156 -16.97 3.29 -9.76
C VAL A 156 -18.16 3.90 -10.49
N LEU A 157 -18.19 5.21 -10.53
CA LEU A 157 -19.16 5.96 -11.31
C LEU A 157 -18.59 6.22 -12.70
N VAL A 158 -19.38 5.92 -13.74
CA VAL A 158 -19.00 6.14 -15.14
C VAL A 158 -20.01 7.07 -15.77
N ARG A 159 -19.52 8.13 -16.42
CA ARG A 159 -20.33 9.09 -17.15
C ARG A 159 -19.81 9.23 -18.57
N ARG A 160 -20.70 9.01 -19.54
CA ARG A 160 -20.39 9.13 -20.97
C ARG A 160 -20.71 10.52 -21.49
N PHE A 161 -19.75 11.13 -22.18
CA PHE A 161 -19.94 12.38 -22.90
C PHE A 161 -19.84 12.11 -24.40
N GLN A 162 -20.95 12.28 -25.09
CA GLN A 162 -21.07 12.01 -26.51
C GLN A 162 -20.41 13.11 -27.33
N GLY A 163 -19.54 12.72 -28.24
CA GLY A 163 -18.96 13.60 -29.25
C GLY A 163 -19.80 13.67 -30.54
N LYS A 164 -19.18 14.08 -31.64
CA LYS A 164 -19.86 14.32 -32.90
C LYS A 164 -20.33 13.06 -33.64
N THR A 165 -19.75 11.90 -33.35
CA THR A 165 -20.10 10.60 -33.94
C THR A 165 -20.41 9.58 -32.85
N ALA A 166 -21.04 8.47 -33.21
CA ALA A 166 -21.38 7.43 -32.24
C ALA A 166 -20.17 6.87 -31.49
N LEU A 167 -19.00 6.80 -32.13
CA LEU A 167 -17.75 6.30 -31.53
C LEU A 167 -16.87 7.43 -30.96
N ALA A 168 -17.19 8.71 -31.22
CA ALA A 168 -16.48 9.84 -30.66
C ALA A 168 -17.10 10.22 -29.31
N TYR A 169 -16.74 9.50 -28.26
CA TYR A 169 -17.15 9.81 -26.90
C TYR A 169 -15.96 9.67 -25.92
N THR A 170 -16.10 10.32 -24.79
CA THR A 170 -15.19 10.19 -23.65
C THR A 170 -15.96 9.66 -22.44
N LEU A 171 -15.24 8.96 -21.56
CA LEU A 171 -15.78 8.47 -20.31
C LEU A 171 -15.08 9.17 -19.14
N GLU A 172 -15.85 9.85 -18.32
CA GLU A 172 -15.40 10.27 -17.00
C GLU A 172 -15.69 9.15 -16.01
N HIS A 173 -14.76 8.89 -15.13
CA HIS A 173 -14.92 7.89 -14.08
C HIS A 173 -14.09 8.23 -12.85
N SER A 174 -14.41 7.59 -11.73
CA SER A 174 -13.61 7.68 -10.51
C SER A 174 -12.21 7.12 -10.76
N SER A 175 -11.18 7.96 -10.57
CA SER A 175 -9.77 7.60 -10.85
C SER A 175 -9.07 7.14 -9.56
N PHE A 176 -9.52 6.02 -8.99
CA PHE A 176 -8.92 5.42 -7.83
C PHE A 176 -8.14 4.15 -8.20
N LEU A 177 -7.09 3.88 -7.40
CA LEU A 177 -6.41 2.59 -7.36
C LEU A 177 -6.90 1.83 -6.14
N TYR A 178 -7.27 0.58 -6.34
CA TYR A 178 -7.78 -0.30 -5.29
C TYR A 178 -6.76 -1.40 -5.03
N LEU A 179 -6.32 -1.53 -3.79
CA LEU A 179 -5.42 -2.60 -3.38
C LEU A 179 -6.22 -3.74 -2.77
N LEU A 180 -6.18 -4.90 -3.40
CA LEU A 180 -6.81 -6.13 -2.93
C LEU A 180 -5.77 -7.08 -2.35
N ASP A 181 -6.16 -7.76 -1.28
CA ASP A 181 -5.34 -8.84 -0.71
C ASP A 181 -5.45 -10.14 -1.56
N PRO A 182 -4.63 -11.16 -1.28
CA PRO A 182 -4.68 -12.45 -1.99
C PRO A 182 -6.03 -13.16 -1.91
N GLN A 183 -6.88 -12.80 -0.92
CA GLN A 183 -8.25 -13.32 -0.80
C GLN A 183 -9.26 -12.52 -1.64
N GLY A 184 -8.81 -11.53 -2.40
CA GLY A 184 -9.65 -10.68 -3.26
C GLY A 184 -10.47 -9.65 -2.49
N ARG A 185 -10.08 -9.26 -1.28
CA ARG A 185 -10.76 -8.25 -0.48
C ARG A 185 -10.09 -6.89 -0.64
N VAL A 186 -10.85 -5.84 -0.81
CA VAL A 186 -10.33 -4.47 -0.87
C VAL A 186 -9.80 -4.06 0.51
N ARG A 187 -8.53 -3.65 0.56
CA ARG A 187 -7.82 -3.24 1.77
C ARG A 187 -7.55 -1.75 1.83
N LEU A 188 -7.08 -1.19 0.72
CA LEU A 188 -6.71 0.22 0.62
C LEU A 188 -7.25 0.82 -0.67
N LEU A 189 -7.55 2.10 -0.61
CA LEU A 189 -7.98 2.92 -1.75
C LEU A 189 -7.04 4.12 -1.87
N TYR A 190 -6.52 4.37 -3.06
CA TYR A 190 -5.66 5.51 -3.34
C TYR A 190 -6.27 6.41 -4.40
N PRO A 191 -6.17 7.74 -4.26
CA PRO A 191 -6.48 8.63 -5.35
C PRO A 191 -5.46 8.45 -6.49
N GLY A 192 -5.83 8.76 -7.73
CA GLY A 192 -4.92 8.65 -8.87
C GLY A 192 -3.66 9.54 -8.76
N SER A 193 -3.70 10.54 -7.88
CA SER A 193 -2.56 11.41 -7.54
C SER A 193 -1.59 10.82 -6.51
N ALA A 194 -1.92 9.68 -5.89
CA ALA A 194 -1.06 9.08 -4.85
C ALA A 194 0.37 8.89 -5.33
N GLU A 195 1.32 9.12 -4.44
CA GLU A 195 2.73 8.92 -4.73
C GLU A 195 3.10 7.43 -4.73
N ILE A 196 4.01 7.06 -5.61
CA ILE A 196 4.46 5.67 -5.77
C ILE A 196 5.10 5.16 -4.48
N SER A 197 5.93 5.99 -3.84
CA SER A 197 6.59 5.70 -2.57
C SER A 197 5.60 5.35 -1.46
N ASP A 198 4.46 6.03 -1.42
CA ASP A 198 3.41 5.81 -0.43
C ASP A 198 2.74 4.45 -0.62
N ILE A 199 2.40 4.12 -1.86
CA ILE A 199 1.83 2.81 -2.21
C ILE A 199 2.84 1.69 -1.88
N ALA A 200 4.12 1.87 -2.20
CA ALA A 200 5.17 0.90 -1.90
C ALA A 200 5.37 0.71 -0.39
N ALA A 201 5.34 1.81 0.38
CA ALA A 201 5.46 1.78 1.83
C ALA A 201 4.29 1.01 2.48
N ASP A 202 3.06 1.27 2.03
CA ASP A 202 1.85 0.60 2.51
C ASP A 202 1.86 -0.90 2.18
N LEU A 203 2.25 -1.28 0.96
CA LEU A 203 2.41 -2.69 0.57
C LEU A 203 3.41 -3.41 1.47
N ARG A 204 4.61 -2.83 1.66
CA ARG A 204 5.64 -3.42 2.53
C ARG A 204 5.17 -3.56 3.97
N ARG A 205 4.35 -2.62 4.44
CA ARG A 205 3.74 -2.68 5.76
C ARG A 205 2.74 -3.83 5.87
N LEU A 206 1.79 -3.93 4.93
CA LEU A 206 0.81 -5.01 4.90
C LEU A 206 1.48 -6.39 4.88
N TRP A 207 2.56 -6.54 4.12
CA TRP A 207 3.31 -7.79 4.07
C TRP A 207 4.01 -8.13 5.39
N ARG A 208 4.49 -7.13 6.12
CA ARG A 208 5.05 -7.35 7.49
C ARG A 208 3.97 -7.77 8.46
N ASP A 209 2.81 -7.10 8.42
CA ASP A 209 1.70 -7.40 9.32
C ASP A 209 1.18 -8.83 9.10
N GLU A 210 1.05 -9.27 7.83
CA GLU A 210 0.68 -10.66 7.50
C GLU A 210 1.70 -11.68 8.00
N SER A 211 2.99 -11.37 7.90
CA SER A 211 4.06 -12.26 8.37
C SER A 211 4.05 -12.43 9.89
N MET A 212 3.72 -11.37 10.62
CA MET A 212 3.61 -11.41 12.09
C MET A 212 2.37 -12.16 12.58
N ASP A 213 1.27 -12.08 11.83
CA ASP A 213 0.01 -12.78 12.15
C ASP A 213 0.03 -14.29 11.79
N GLY A 214 1.15 -14.83 11.32
CA GLY A 214 1.31 -16.24 10.95
C GLY A 214 0.50 -16.67 9.73
N ARG A 215 -0.06 -15.74 8.96
CA ARG A 215 -0.84 -15.96 7.73
C ARG A 215 -0.01 -15.81 6.45
N GLY A 216 1.31 -15.67 6.59
CA GLY A 216 2.23 -15.62 5.47
C GLY A 216 2.38 -17.02 4.86
N THR A 217 1.71 -17.28 3.75
CA THR A 217 2.08 -18.37 2.86
C THR A 217 3.47 -18.07 2.31
N SER A 218 4.48 -18.75 2.84
CA SER A 218 5.77 -18.85 2.14
C SER A 218 5.46 -19.39 0.74
N PRO A 219 5.96 -18.78 -0.34
CA PRO A 219 5.94 -19.44 -1.63
C PRO A 219 6.70 -20.74 -1.48
N GLY A 220 6.02 -21.87 -1.68
CA GLY A 220 6.60 -23.19 -1.59
C GLY A 220 7.80 -23.29 -2.51
N MET A 221 8.98 -23.31 -1.92
CA MET A 221 10.19 -23.88 -2.52
C MET A 221 10.13 -25.39 -2.28
N ASP A 222 9.16 -26.04 -2.87
CA ASP A 222 9.09 -27.47 -2.85
C ASP A 222 8.96 -28.01 -4.27
N GLU A 223 10.03 -28.71 -4.60
CA GLU A 223 10.13 -29.84 -5.49
C GLU A 223 10.42 -29.58 -6.97
N VAL A 224 11.69 -29.18 -7.19
CA VAL A 224 12.43 -29.66 -8.36
C VAL A 224 13.34 -30.78 -7.86
N ASP A 225 12.81 -32.00 -7.78
CA ASP A 225 13.60 -33.23 -7.90
C ASP A 225 12.69 -34.46 -7.98
N ARG A 226 12.41 -34.91 -9.22
CA ARG A 226 12.42 -36.30 -9.69
C ARG A 226 11.98 -36.39 -11.13
#